data_990cff2783cedca5241abffc5a928ef5
#
_entry.id   990cff2783cedca5241abffc5a928ef5
#
_cell.length_a   1.000
_cell.length_b   1.000
_cell.length_c   1.000
_cell.angle_alpha   90.00
_cell.angle_beta   90.00
_cell.angle_gamma   90.00
#
_symmetry.space_group_name_H-M   'P 1'
#
loop_
_entity.id
_entity.type
_entity.pdbx_description
1 polymer ?
#
loop_
_entity_poly.entity_id
_entity_poly.type
_entity_poly.pdbx_seq_one_letter_code
_entity_poly.pdbx_strand_id
1 'polypeptide(L)'
;MLNVVKSPYRTAYENLAFEQELLRTGTPFLFTHRDAPCVSVGFNQDIEAEVDAALAKELGVDIVRRQSGGGAVYRDEGCVAFSMAVPRDLLPRAMEVPERALMALGAPAVRNDRSDVYVAGRKVCGCAWQDAGDLVVFHGSVLFDVEDRKSVV
;
A
#
# COMPACT_ATOMS: atom_id res chain seq x y z
N MET A 1 0.98 14.34 17.61
CA MET A 1 -0.28 13.57 17.54
C MET A 1 -0.40 13.02 16.12
N LEU A 2 -0.81 11.76 15.92
CA LEU A 2 -0.97 11.15 14.59
C LEU A 2 -2.42 11.38 14.12
N ASN A 3 -2.59 11.98 12.94
CA ASN A 3 -3.92 12.12 12.34
C ASN A 3 -4.32 10.82 11.67
N VAL A 4 -5.52 10.30 11.98
CA VAL A 4 -6.06 9.10 11.34
C VAL A 4 -7.09 9.52 10.30
N VAL A 5 -6.83 9.19 9.04
CA VAL A 5 -7.64 9.60 7.89
C VAL A 5 -8.08 8.36 7.13
N LYS A 6 -9.38 8.20 6.94
CA LYS A 6 -9.96 7.22 6.02
C LYS A 6 -10.31 7.92 4.71
N SER A 7 -9.91 7.34 3.58
CA SER A 7 -10.22 7.93 2.29
C SER A 7 -11.74 8.00 2.02
N PRO A 8 -12.21 9.11 1.45
CA PRO A 8 -13.55 9.20 0.88
C PRO A 8 -13.61 8.69 -0.58
N TYR A 9 -12.45 8.41 -1.19
CA TYR A 9 -12.32 8.05 -2.61
C TYR A 9 -12.26 6.53 -2.81
N ARG A 10 -12.50 6.11 -4.06
CA ARG A 10 -12.52 4.69 -4.44
C ARG A 10 -11.50 4.32 -5.50
N THR A 11 -11.00 5.27 -6.28
CA THR A 11 -10.00 4.98 -7.31
C THR A 11 -8.58 5.14 -6.76
N ALA A 12 -7.65 4.35 -7.29
CA ALA A 12 -6.24 4.44 -6.90
C ALA A 12 -5.64 5.81 -7.27
N TYR A 13 -6.10 6.43 -8.36
CA TYR A 13 -5.66 7.77 -8.77
C TYR A 13 -6.00 8.83 -7.72
N GLU A 14 -7.26 8.87 -7.27
CA GLU A 14 -7.71 9.81 -6.25
C GLU A 14 -7.02 9.57 -4.92
N ASN A 15 -6.86 8.29 -4.52
CA ASN A 15 -6.20 7.93 -3.28
C ASN A 15 -4.72 8.33 -3.27
N LEU A 16 -3.99 8.10 -4.36
CA LEU A 16 -2.59 8.55 -4.48
C LEU A 16 -2.47 10.07 -4.49
N ALA A 17 -3.38 10.78 -5.18
CA ALA A 17 -3.41 12.24 -5.18
C ALA A 17 -3.69 12.79 -3.77
N PHE A 18 -4.65 12.20 -3.06
CA PHE A 18 -5.00 12.63 -1.71
C PHE A 18 -3.88 12.35 -0.70
N GLU A 19 -3.16 11.24 -0.83
CA GLU A 19 -1.94 11.00 -0.04
C GLU A 19 -0.91 12.12 -0.22
N GLN A 20 -0.71 12.59 -1.46
CA GLN A 20 0.20 13.70 -1.72
C GLN A 20 -0.27 15.01 -1.09
N GLU A 21 -1.58 15.28 -1.08
CA GLU A 21 -2.13 16.45 -0.37
C GLU A 21 -1.89 16.35 1.15
N LEU A 22 -2.10 15.18 1.74
CA LEU A 22 -1.82 14.96 3.15
C LEU A 22 -0.33 15.18 3.47
N LEU A 23 0.58 14.70 2.61
CA LEU A 23 2.02 14.91 2.77
C LEU A 23 2.43 16.38 2.74
N ARG A 24 1.79 17.21 1.87
CA ARG A 24 2.05 18.65 1.81
C ARG A 24 1.71 19.40 3.09
N THR A 25 0.88 18.83 3.97
CA THR A 25 0.59 19.44 5.27
C THR A 25 1.79 19.39 6.22
N GLY A 26 2.78 18.53 5.97
CA GLY A 26 3.92 18.28 6.87
C GLY A 26 3.53 17.66 8.21
N THR A 27 2.29 17.20 8.36
CA THR A 27 1.76 16.66 9.61
C THR A 27 1.73 15.14 9.58
N PRO A 28 2.19 14.44 10.64
CA PRO A 28 2.13 12.98 10.71
C PRO A 28 0.70 12.45 10.59
N PHE A 29 0.51 11.39 9.77
CA PHE A 29 -0.79 10.77 9.56
C PHE A 29 -0.72 9.26 9.39
N LEU A 30 -1.85 8.59 9.65
CA LEU A 30 -2.19 7.26 9.16
C LEU A 30 -3.36 7.43 8.19
N PHE A 31 -3.14 7.14 6.95
CA PHE A 31 -4.14 7.15 5.89
C PHE A 31 -4.49 5.73 5.49
N THR A 32 -5.78 5.41 5.38
CA THR A 32 -6.26 4.09 4.95
C THR A 32 -7.27 4.24 3.82
N HIS A 33 -7.19 3.34 2.84
CA HIS A 33 -8.11 3.31 1.70
C HIS A 33 -8.32 1.91 1.15
N ARG A 34 -9.35 1.76 0.33
CA ARG A 34 -9.56 0.64 -0.56
C ARG A 34 -9.70 1.17 -1.97
N ASP A 35 -9.10 0.47 -2.91
CA ASP A 35 -9.14 0.86 -4.31
C ASP A 35 -10.11 -0.03 -5.08
N ALA A 36 -10.76 0.52 -6.12
CA ALA A 36 -11.28 -0.27 -7.21
C ALA A 36 -10.13 -1.06 -7.87
N PRO A 37 -10.42 -2.11 -8.66
CA PRO A 37 -9.40 -2.95 -9.27
C PRO A 37 -8.29 -2.14 -9.95
N CYS A 38 -7.04 -2.31 -9.49
CA CYS A 38 -5.89 -1.59 -10.03
C CYS A 38 -4.59 -2.38 -9.90
N VAL A 39 -3.63 -2.07 -10.78
CA VAL A 39 -2.23 -2.43 -10.63
C VAL A 39 -1.45 -1.19 -10.20
N SER A 40 -0.84 -1.25 -9.02
CA SER A 40 0.06 -0.22 -8.51
C SER A 40 1.50 -0.59 -8.86
N VAL A 41 2.07 0.11 -9.83
CA VAL A 41 3.45 -0.08 -10.33
C VAL A 41 4.41 0.74 -9.49
N GLY A 42 5.57 0.19 -9.17
CA GLY A 42 6.61 0.89 -8.42
C GLY A 42 7.23 2.03 -9.23
N PHE A 43 7.78 3.02 -8.54
CA PHE A 43 8.32 4.24 -9.16
C PHE A 43 9.32 3.98 -10.29
N ASN A 44 10.22 3.01 -10.12
CA ASN A 44 11.31 2.71 -11.07
C ASN A 44 10.96 1.58 -12.06
N GLN A 45 9.74 1.02 -12.03
CA GLN A 45 9.38 -0.07 -12.93
C GLN A 45 8.97 0.44 -14.32
N ASP A 46 9.24 -0.35 -15.32
CA ASP A 46 8.70 -0.17 -16.67
C ASP A 46 7.29 -0.81 -16.74
N ILE A 47 6.28 0.00 -17.02
CA ILE A 47 4.88 -0.47 -17.06
C ILE A 47 4.69 -1.53 -18.16
N GLU A 48 5.31 -1.34 -19.33
CA GLU A 48 5.15 -2.26 -20.47
C GLU A 48 5.79 -3.62 -20.21
N ALA A 49 6.83 -3.66 -19.35
CA ALA A 49 7.49 -4.91 -18.96
C ALA A 49 6.77 -5.64 -17.82
N GLU A 50 6.01 -4.93 -16.99
CA GLU A 50 5.45 -5.45 -15.73
C GLU A 50 3.95 -5.73 -15.81
N VAL A 51 3.22 -5.11 -16.76
CA VAL A 51 1.76 -5.16 -16.80
C VAL A 51 1.26 -5.41 -18.20
N ASP A 52 0.39 -6.39 -18.36
CA ASP A 52 -0.39 -6.54 -19.60
C ASP A 52 -1.46 -5.45 -19.68
N ALA A 53 -1.09 -4.31 -20.29
CA ALA A 53 -1.97 -3.16 -20.39
C ALA A 53 -3.23 -3.42 -21.24
N ALA A 54 -3.16 -4.34 -22.20
CA ALA A 54 -4.31 -4.72 -23.01
C ALA A 54 -5.33 -5.51 -22.18
N LEU A 55 -4.84 -6.50 -21.42
CA LEU A 55 -5.68 -7.30 -20.53
C LEU A 55 -6.20 -6.45 -19.36
N ALA A 56 -5.39 -5.56 -18.79
CA ALA A 56 -5.84 -4.65 -17.74
C ALA A 56 -7.03 -3.80 -18.22
N LYS A 57 -6.93 -3.24 -19.43
CA LYS A 57 -8.01 -2.46 -20.04
C LYS A 57 -9.28 -3.30 -20.29
N GLU A 58 -9.13 -4.52 -20.79
CA GLU A 58 -10.24 -5.45 -21.01
C GLU A 58 -10.99 -5.78 -19.71
N LEU A 59 -10.24 -5.97 -18.63
CA LEU A 59 -10.77 -6.31 -17.30
C LEU A 59 -11.22 -5.09 -16.49
N GLY A 60 -11.08 -3.86 -17.01
CA GLY A 60 -11.41 -2.64 -16.28
C GLY A 60 -10.51 -2.40 -15.06
N VAL A 61 -9.23 -2.80 -15.15
CA VAL A 61 -8.22 -2.63 -14.10
C VAL A 61 -7.41 -1.38 -14.39
N ASP A 62 -7.39 -0.43 -13.47
CA ASP A 62 -6.58 0.78 -13.57
C ASP A 62 -5.08 0.49 -13.39
N ILE A 63 -4.21 1.20 -14.11
CA ILE A 63 -2.77 1.14 -13.93
C ILE A 63 -2.31 2.46 -13.34
N VAL A 64 -1.73 2.43 -12.14
CA VAL A 64 -1.23 3.63 -11.46
C VAL A 64 0.23 3.46 -11.05
N ARG A 65 0.99 4.55 -11.06
CA ARG A 65 2.37 4.58 -10.56
C ARG A 65 2.41 5.22 -9.18
N ARG A 66 2.92 4.49 -8.19
CA ARG A 66 3.16 5.04 -6.84
C ARG A 66 4.52 5.71 -6.75
N GLN A 67 4.72 6.56 -5.77
CA GLN A 67 5.98 7.29 -5.54
C GLN A 67 7.08 6.42 -4.92
N SER A 68 6.74 5.29 -4.29
CA SER A 68 7.72 4.39 -3.71
C SER A 68 8.19 3.31 -4.69
N GLY A 69 9.33 2.69 -4.36
CA GLY A 69 9.87 1.55 -5.10
C GLY A 69 9.11 0.24 -4.87
N GLY A 70 9.71 -0.86 -5.28
CA GLY A 70 9.15 -2.21 -5.19
C GLY A 70 8.48 -2.66 -6.50
N GLY A 71 7.97 -3.91 -6.51
CA GLY A 71 7.31 -4.55 -7.65
C GLY A 71 5.88 -4.07 -7.90
N ALA A 72 5.31 -4.46 -9.04
CA ALA A 72 3.91 -4.25 -9.34
C ALA A 72 3.02 -5.07 -8.40
N VAL A 73 1.89 -4.50 -7.99
CA VAL A 73 0.95 -5.13 -7.04
C VAL A 73 -0.47 -4.90 -7.53
N TYR A 74 -1.22 -5.99 -7.73
CA TYR A 74 -2.66 -5.91 -7.94
C TYR A 74 -3.39 -5.63 -6.62
N ARG A 75 -4.39 -4.77 -6.67
CA ARG A 75 -5.28 -4.44 -5.54
C ARG A 75 -6.72 -4.30 -6.01
N ASP A 76 -7.65 -4.62 -5.14
CA ASP A 76 -9.10 -4.42 -5.30
C ASP A 76 -9.75 -4.09 -3.94
N GLU A 77 -11.08 -4.09 -3.87
CA GLU A 77 -11.81 -3.81 -2.63
C GLU A 77 -11.56 -4.84 -1.51
N GLY A 78 -11.03 -6.03 -1.83
CA GLY A 78 -10.60 -7.04 -0.85
C GLY A 78 -9.26 -6.71 -0.19
N CYS A 79 -8.62 -5.61 -0.59
CA CYS A 79 -7.36 -5.11 -0.07
C CYS A 79 -7.56 -3.83 0.75
N VAL A 80 -6.92 -3.74 1.91
CA VAL A 80 -6.82 -2.49 2.65
C VAL A 80 -5.41 -1.93 2.48
N ALA A 81 -5.29 -0.84 1.75
CA ALA A 81 -4.05 -0.08 1.64
C ALA A 81 -3.93 0.93 2.79
N PHE A 82 -2.71 1.17 3.22
CA PHE A 82 -2.40 2.16 4.24
C PHE A 82 -1.11 2.92 3.91
N SER A 83 -1.03 4.16 4.39
CA SER A 83 0.18 4.98 4.39
C SER A 83 0.34 5.66 5.74
N MET A 84 1.51 5.52 6.35
CA MET A 84 1.90 6.21 7.58
C MET A 84 3.02 7.18 7.26
N ALA A 85 2.75 8.49 7.36
CA ALA A 85 3.76 9.52 7.32
C ALA A 85 4.18 9.85 8.76
N VAL A 86 5.43 9.60 9.10
CA VAL A 86 5.95 9.78 10.45
C VAL A 86 7.35 10.39 10.42
N PRO A 87 7.81 11.05 11.50
CA PRO A 87 9.22 11.38 11.68
C PRO A 87 10.11 10.14 11.54
N ARG A 88 11.30 10.32 10.97
CA ARG A 88 12.22 9.20 10.63
C ARG A 88 12.55 8.30 11.83
N ASP A 89 12.70 8.85 13.01
CA ASP A 89 12.98 8.10 14.25
C ASP A 89 11.84 7.17 14.66
N LEU A 90 10.62 7.42 14.18
CA LEU A 90 9.44 6.58 14.41
C LEU A 90 9.22 5.50 13.33
N LEU A 91 10.00 5.49 12.25
CA LEU A 91 9.85 4.49 11.19
C LEU A 91 9.92 3.04 11.70
N PRO A 92 10.84 2.63 12.60
CA PRO A 92 10.85 1.28 13.13
C PRO A 92 9.55 0.88 13.83
N ARG A 93 8.92 1.81 14.55
CA ARG A 93 7.62 1.58 15.20
C ARG A 93 6.47 1.51 14.17
N ALA A 94 6.50 2.35 13.13
CA ALA A 94 5.52 2.30 12.06
C ALA A 94 5.55 0.94 11.34
N MET A 95 6.74 0.36 11.14
CA MET A 95 6.92 -0.95 10.52
C MET A 95 6.32 -2.11 11.32
N GLU A 96 6.11 -1.95 12.64
CA GLU A 96 5.45 -2.97 13.49
C GLU A 96 3.91 -2.92 13.39
N VAL A 97 3.35 -1.81 12.94
CA VAL A 97 1.89 -1.58 13.03
C VAL A 97 1.07 -2.61 12.27
N PRO A 98 1.39 -3.02 11.02
CA PRO A 98 0.58 -4.00 10.29
C PRO A 98 0.55 -5.37 10.98
N GLU A 99 1.69 -5.86 11.49
CA GLU A 99 1.77 -7.11 12.24
C GLU A 99 0.92 -7.04 13.51
N ARG A 100 1.09 -5.99 14.30
CA ARG A 100 0.35 -5.79 15.55
C ARG A 100 -1.15 -5.64 15.33
N ALA A 101 -1.55 -4.97 14.26
CA ALA A 101 -2.96 -4.83 13.89
C ALA A 101 -3.59 -6.18 13.55
N LEU A 102 -2.90 -7.01 12.76
CA LEU A 102 -3.37 -8.36 12.42
C LEU A 102 -3.41 -9.27 13.66
N MET A 103 -2.42 -9.20 14.54
CA MET A 103 -2.43 -9.92 15.81
C MET A 103 -3.60 -9.50 16.71
N ALA A 104 -3.91 -8.22 16.77
CA ALA A 104 -5.06 -7.71 17.53
C ALA A 104 -6.41 -8.19 16.96
N LEU A 105 -6.46 -8.54 15.66
CA LEU A 105 -7.61 -9.18 15.01
C LEU A 105 -7.64 -10.71 15.17
N GLY A 106 -6.68 -11.28 15.90
CA GLY A 106 -6.60 -12.73 16.18
C GLY A 106 -5.82 -13.53 15.13
N ALA A 107 -5.20 -12.89 14.14
CA ALA A 107 -4.37 -13.59 13.17
C ALA A 107 -2.94 -13.77 13.73
N PRO A 108 -2.33 -14.99 13.62
CA PRO A 108 -0.96 -15.26 14.08
C PRO A 108 0.05 -14.67 13.06
N ALA A 109 0.13 -13.34 13.02
CA ALA A 109 0.96 -12.60 12.08
C ALA A 109 2.43 -12.57 12.50
N VAL A 110 3.33 -12.67 11.53
CA VAL A 110 4.78 -12.58 11.71
C VAL A 110 5.37 -11.69 10.63
N ARG A 111 6.17 -10.71 11.03
CA ARG A 111 6.87 -9.80 10.12
C ARG A 111 8.28 -10.31 9.79
N ASN A 112 8.70 -10.17 8.53
CA ASN A 112 10.08 -10.42 8.12
C ASN A 112 10.96 -9.15 8.19
N ASP A 113 12.24 -9.30 7.87
CA ASP A 113 13.22 -8.19 7.90
C ASP A 113 12.93 -7.07 6.88
N ARG A 114 12.11 -7.34 5.87
CA ARG A 114 11.67 -6.36 4.85
C ARG A 114 10.34 -5.70 5.20
N SER A 115 9.82 -5.96 6.41
CA SER A 115 8.52 -5.47 6.89
C SER A 115 7.29 -6.05 6.18
N ASP A 116 7.44 -7.08 5.36
CA ASP A 116 6.32 -7.86 4.88
C ASP A 116 5.73 -8.71 6.02
N VAL A 117 4.41 -8.87 6.04
CA VAL A 117 3.73 -9.65 7.08
C VAL A 117 3.14 -10.94 6.52
N TYR A 118 3.34 -12.02 7.26
CA TYR A 118 2.91 -13.37 6.92
C TYR A 118 1.94 -13.91 7.96
N VAL A 119 0.95 -14.69 7.52
CA VAL A 119 0.05 -15.49 8.36
C VAL A 119 0.06 -16.93 7.81
N ALA A 120 0.33 -17.91 8.67
CA ALA A 120 0.44 -19.32 8.27
C ALA A 120 1.38 -19.55 7.06
N GLY A 121 2.51 -18.85 7.02
CA GLY A 121 3.52 -18.94 5.95
C GLY A 121 3.15 -18.25 4.63
N ARG A 122 1.99 -17.61 4.54
CA ARG A 122 1.53 -16.87 3.35
C ARG A 122 1.69 -15.37 3.57
N LYS A 123 2.24 -14.65 2.59
CA LYS A 123 2.35 -13.19 2.63
C LYS A 123 0.96 -12.58 2.53
N VAL A 124 0.57 -11.84 3.57
CA VAL A 124 -0.73 -11.15 3.66
C VAL A 124 -0.59 -9.63 3.64
N CYS A 125 0.62 -9.10 3.80
CA CYS A 125 0.88 -7.68 3.67
C CYS A 125 2.26 -7.45 3.03
N GLY A 126 2.29 -6.72 1.94
CA GLY A 126 3.51 -6.19 1.33
C GLY A 126 3.71 -4.74 1.74
N CYS A 127 4.95 -4.37 2.13
CA CYS A 127 5.27 -3.03 2.58
C CYS A 127 6.45 -2.43 1.82
N ALA A 128 6.48 -1.10 1.75
CA ALA A 128 7.61 -0.30 1.27
C ALA A 128 7.67 1.01 2.04
N TRP A 129 8.77 1.72 1.93
CA TRP A 129 8.90 3.06 2.49
C TRP A 129 9.71 3.97 1.56
N GLN A 130 9.55 5.27 1.74
CA GLN A 130 10.29 6.31 1.02
C GLN A 130 10.50 7.55 1.88
N ASP A 131 11.52 8.31 1.53
CA ASP A 131 11.72 9.65 2.08
C ASP A 131 10.72 10.65 1.49
N ALA A 132 10.17 11.51 2.36
CA ALA A 132 9.26 12.59 2.00
C ALA A 132 9.65 13.89 2.73
N GLY A 133 10.93 14.26 2.68
CA GLY A 133 11.48 15.43 3.37
C GLY A 133 11.62 15.22 4.88
N ASP A 134 10.89 16.00 5.68
CA ASP A 134 10.94 15.89 7.15
C ASP A 134 10.24 14.63 7.69
N LEU A 135 9.45 13.97 6.86
CA LEU A 135 8.76 12.73 7.17
C LEU A 135 9.31 11.58 6.32
N VAL A 136 9.05 10.36 6.78
CA VAL A 136 9.13 9.14 5.97
C VAL A 136 7.73 8.58 5.79
N VAL A 137 7.42 8.09 4.60
CA VAL A 137 6.16 7.40 4.31
C VAL A 137 6.44 5.90 4.32
N PHE A 138 5.83 5.20 5.25
CA PHE A 138 5.76 3.74 5.28
C PHE A 138 4.36 3.32 4.85
N HIS A 139 4.25 2.51 3.84
CA HIS A 139 2.96 2.10 3.29
C HIS A 139 2.94 0.62 2.92
N GLY A 140 1.74 0.10 2.77
CA GLY A 140 1.53 -1.29 2.40
C GLY A 140 0.09 -1.58 2.06
N SER A 141 -0.13 -2.85 1.72
CA SER A 141 -1.46 -3.37 1.40
C SER A 141 -1.68 -4.67 2.15
N VAL A 142 -2.74 -4.72 2.95
CA VAL A 142 -3.18 -5.92 3.67
C VAL A 142 -4.23 -6.64 2.84
N LEU A 143 -3.99 -7.92 2.54
CA LEU A 143 -4.83 -8.78 1.72
C LEU A 143 -5.82 -9.53 2.61
N PHE A 144 -7.12 -9.26 2.48
CA PHE A 144 -8.18 -9.95 3.20
C PHE A 144 -8.96 -10.91 2.31
N ASP A 145 -9.46 -10.41 1.17
CA ASP A 145 -10.30 -11.16 0.23
C ASP A 145 -10.06 -10.65 -1.19
N VAL A 146 -8.80 -10.71 -1.61
CA VAL A 146 -8.35 -10.19 -2.91
C VAL A 146 -8.58 -11.24 -3.99
N GLU A 147 -9.13 -10.83 -5.13
CA GLU A 147 -9.21 -11.67 -6.31
C GLU A 147 -7.80 -11.90 -6.90
N ASP A 148 -7.42 -13.17 -7.12
CA ASP A 148 -6.10 -13.51 -7.67
C ASP A 148 -6.04 -13.21 -9.18
N ARG A 149 -5.54 -12.04 -9.53
CA ARG A 149 -5.37 -11.55 -10.91
C ARG A 149 -3.92 -11.55 -11.37
N LYS A 150 -3.17 -12.59 -11.07
CA LYS A 150 -1.74 -12.75 -11.49
C LYS A 150 -1.51 -12.63 -13.00
N SER A 151 -2.53 -12.84 -13.81
CA SER A 151 -2.42 -12.71 -15.26
C SER A 151 -2.26 -11.27 -15.76
N VAL A 152 -2.50 -10.28 -14.91
CA VAL A 152 -2.37 -8.85 -15.26
C VAL A 152 -0.99 -8.28 -14.87
N VAL A 153 -0.26 -8.97 -13.98
CA VAL A 153 1.03 -8.54 -13.40
C VAL A 153 2.11 -9.56 -13.66
#